data_8976357c5602a461375da34aed5f852d
#
_entry.id   8976357c5602a461375da34aed5f852d
#
_cell.length_a   1.000
_cell.length_b   1.000
_cell.length_c   1.000
_cell.angle_alpha   90.00
_cell.angle_beta   90.00
_cell.angle_gamma   90.00
#
_symmetry.space_group_name_H-M   'P 1'
#
loop_
_entity.id
_entity.type
_entity.pdbx_description
1 polymer ?
#
loop_
_entity_poly.entity_id
_entity_poly.type
_entity_poly.pdbx_seq_one_letter_code
_entity_poly.pdbx_strand_id
1 'polypeptide(L)'
;MEQDLIEGMKHMRLTKEEEVHILVSGEGRFELLVECSLSLMGCLLTNMKQNKQALKNTLRLAWKVGPDLRIVEVGNNIYQFKFSNKHQLKWVESNSPWNFENNLLLLQRWKRGMTANNIIFTHSPFWIQVWGLPFEMLSKKTRKDIGNSIGKFVIADSRSWSSDQAKYMGIWVKIPLNK
;
A
#
# COMPACT_ATOMS: atom_id res chain seq x y z
N MET A 1 -22.79 -32.13 14.32
CA MET A 1 -23.55 -31.09 13.60
C MET A 1 -22.70 -30.40 12.53
N GLU A 2 -21.52 -29.85 12.85
CA GLU A 2 -20.67 -29.17 11.84
C GLU A 2 -20.03 -30.14 10.84
N GLN A 3 -19.62 -31.33 11.31
CA GLN A 3 -19.10 -32.40 10.46
C GLN A 3 -20.14 -33.03 9.53
N ASP A 4 -21.39 -33.14 9.97
CA ASP A 4 -22.50 -33.66 9.17
C ASP A 4 -22.90 -32.68 8.06
N LEU A 5 -22.79 -31.37 8.31
CA LEU A 5 -23.00 -30.33 7.28
C LEU A 5 -21.89 -30.36 6.20
N ILE A 6 -20.64 -30.54 6.61
CA ILE A 6 -19.48 -30.63 5.69
C ILE A 6 -19.59 -31.91 4.83
N GLU A 7 -20.02 -33.01 5.40
CA GLU A 7 -20.20 -34.27 4.68
C GLU A 7 -21.39 -34.22 3.74
N GLY A 8 -22.51 -33.56 4.11
CA GLY A 8 -23.62 -33.27 3.24
C GLY A 8 -23.26 -32.39 2.03
N MET A 9 -22.39 -31.38 2.23
CA MET A 9 -21.92 -30.51 1.15
C MET A 9 -21.00 -31.24 0.16
N LYS A 10 -20.24 -32.26 0.58
CA LYS A 10 -19.41 -33.07 -0.33
C LYS A 10 -20.18 -33.92 -1.33
N HIS A 11 -21.44 -34.18 -1.07
CA HIS A 11 -22.33 -35.00 -1.91
C HIS A 11 -23.31 -34.17 -2.75
N MET A 12 -23.29 -32.84 -2.61
CA MET A 12 -24.08 -31.95 -3.45
C MET A 12 -23.50 -31.95 -4.87
N ARG A 13 -24.30 -32.39 -5.82
CA ARG A 13 -23.99 -32.24 -7.25
C ARG A 13 -24.74 -31.01 -7.76
N LEU A 14 -24.03 -30.20 -8.54
CA LEU A 14 -24.63 -29.08 -9.24
C LEU A 14 -25.73 -29.59 -10.18
N THR A 15 -26.82 -28.88 -10.29
CA THR A 15 -27.85 -29.12 -11.31
C THR A 15 -27.29 -28.69 -12.66
N LYS A 16 -27.90 -29.18 -13.76
CA LYS A 16 -27.50 -28.79 -15.10
C LYS A 16 -27.57 -27.28 -15.36
N GLU A 17 -28.44 -26.58 -14.62
CA GLU A 17 -28.58 -25.12 -14.69
C GLU A 17 -27.48 -24.40 -13.93
N GLU A 18 -26.96 -25.00 -12.85
CA GLU A 18 -25.83 -24.48 -12.07
C GLU A 18 -24.46 -24.76 -12.71
N GLU A 19 -24.38 -25.73 -13.63
CA GLU A 19 -23.18 -26.04 -14.43
C GLU A 19 -22.98 -25.08 -15.60
N VAL A 20 -23.92 -24.15 -15.84
CA VAL A 20 -23.80 -23.19 -16.94
C VAL A 20 -22.65 -22.23 -16.69
N HIS A 21 -21.60 -22.34 -17.48
CA HIS A 21 -20.48 -21.41 -17.46
C HIS A 21 -20.89 -20.03 -17.98
N ILE A 22 -20.79 -19.01 -17.13
CA ILE A 22 -21.00 -17.64 -17.55
C ILE A 22 -19.76 -17.17 -18.32
N LEU A 23 -19.90 -16.96 -19.61
CA LEU A 23 -18.88 -16.36 -20.45
C LEU A 23 -18.88 -14.84 -20.22
N VAL A 24 -17.91 -14.36 -19.47
CA VAL A 24 -17.71 -12.91 -19.26
C VAL A 24 -17.07 -12.34 -20.52
N SER A 25 -17.78 -11.42 -21.21
CA SER A 25 -17.27 -10.73 -22.38
C SER A 25 -15.98 -9.95 -22.06
N GLY A 26 -15.06 -9.85 -23.00
CA GLY A 26 -13.83 -9.08 -22.85
C GLY A 26 -14.02 -7.58 -23.10
N GLU A 27 -15.21 -7.13 -23.50
CA GLU A 27 -15.52 -5.72 -23.78
C GLU A 27 -15.37 -4.86 -22.53
N GLY A 28 -14.72 -3.70 -22.67
CA GLY A 28 -14.43 -2.79 -21.55
C GLY A 28 -13.33 -3.26 -20.58
N ARG A 29 -12.86 -4.51 -20.70
CA ARG A 29 -11.86 -5.06 -19.77
C ARG A 29 -10.51 -4.35 -19.88
N PHE A 30 -10.14 -3.91 -21.07
CA PHE A 30 -8.89 -3.19 -21.30
C PHE A 30 -8.87 -1.84 -20.58
N GLU A 31 -9.94 -1.07 -20.70
CA GLU A 31 -10.08 0.23 -20.03
C GLU A 31 -10.02 0.08 -18.51
N LEU A 32 -10.72 -0.90 -17.96
CA LEU A 32 -10.67 -1.22 -16.53
C LEU A 32 -9.28 -1.66 -16.07
N LEU A 33 -8.54 -2.41 -16.88
CA LEU A 33 -7.16 -2.81 -16.57
C LEU A 33 -6.23 -1.60 -16.54
N VAL A 34 -6.40 -0.68 -17.48
CA VAL A 34 -5.63 0.58 -17.50
C VAL A 34 -5.94 1.41 -16.25
N GLU A 35 -7.22 1.61 -15.92
CA GLU A 35 -7.64 2.34 -14.72
C GLU A 35 -7.10 1.68 -13.44
N CYS A 36 -7.18 0.36 -13.33
CA CYS A 36 -6.62 -0.38 -12.20
C CYS A 36 -5.09 -0.29 -12.14
N SER A 37 -4.40 -0.27 -13.27
CA SER A 37 -2.94 -0.12 -13.31
C SER A 37 -2.46 1.24 -12.77
N LEU A 38 -3.33 2.24 -12.81
CA LEU A 38 -3.13 3.57 -12.22
C LEU A 38 -3.69 3.67 -10.80
N SER A 39 -3.79 2.55 -10.08
CA SER A 39 -4.36 2.52 -8.73
C SER A 39 -3.35 2.08 -7.67
N LEU A 40 -3.49 2.69 -6.49
CA LEU A 40 -2.92 2.19 -5.24
C LEU A 40 -4.04 1.57 -4.40
N MET A 41 -3.74 0.45 -3.78
CA MET A 41 -4.56 -0.11 -2.70
C MET A 41 -4.02 0.42 -1.39
N GLY A 42 -4.90 0.88 -0.51
CA GLY A 42 -4.52 1.39 0.81
C GLY A 42 -5.32 0.74 1.92
N CYS A 43 -4.67 0.53 3.07
CA CYS A 43 -5.31 0.09 4.30
C CYS A 43 -4.95 1.06 5.42
N LEU A 44 -5.97 1.64 6.05
CA LEU A 44 -5.76 2.46 7.24
C LEU A 44 -5.72 1.55 8.47
N LEU A 45 -4.58 1.52 9.16
CA LEU A 45 -4.36 0.71 10.37
C LEU A 45 -5.03 1.35 11.56
N THR A 46 -6.31 1.06 11.75
CA THR A 46 -7.09 1.54 12.90
C THR A 46 -8.19 0.55 13.25
N ASN A 47 -8.48 0.45 14.55
CA ASN A 47 -9.63 -0.29 15.07
C ASN A 47 -10.85 0.63 15.30
N MET A 48 -10.67 1.94 15.13
CA MET A 48 -11.73 2.92 15.36
C MET A 48 -12.45 3.26 14.06
N LYS A 49 -13.75 3.54 14.17
CA LYS A 49 -14.55 4.01 13.04
C LYS A 49 -14.11 5.42 12.66
N GLN A 50 -13.65 5.58 11.45
CA GLN A 50 -13.13 6.83 10.93
C GLN A 50 -14.18 7.62 10.13
N ASN A 51 -14.02 8.95 10.12
CA ASN A 51 -14.80 9.79 9.22
C ASN A 51 -14.26 9.67 7.79
N LYS A 52 -14.93 8.87 6.99
CA LYS A 52 -14.52 8.55 5.59
C LYS A 52 -14.44 9.79 4.70
N GLN A 53 -15.32 10.77 4.91
CA GLN A 53 -15.33 11.99 4.11
C GLN A 53 -14.13 12.87 4.48
N ALA A 54 -13.82 12.99 5.77
CA ALA A 54 -12.64 13.70 6.25
C ALA A 54 -11.35 13.05 5.71
N LEU A 55 -11.24 11.71 5.79
CA LEU A 55 -10.12 10.96 5.21
C LEU A 55 -9.92 11.29 3.72
N LYS A 56 -10.99 11.20 2.92
CA LYS A 56 -10.92 11.48 1.48
C LYS A 56 -10.47 12.90 1.18
N ASN A 57 -11.00 13.88 1.90
CA ASN A 57 -10.66 15.29 1.72
C ASN A 57 -9.21 15.57 2.13
N THR A 58 -8.79 15.06 3.30
CA THR A 58 -7.42 15.22 3.79
C THR A 58 -6.40 14.61 2.84
N LEU A 59 -6.65 13.40 2.34
CA LEU A 59 -5.73 12.75 1.39
C LEU A 59 -5.64 13.49 0.05
N ARG A 60 -6.76 14.01 -0.49
CA ARG A 60 -6.74 14.82 -1.71
C ARG A 60 -5.89 16.08 -1.55
N LEU A 61 -6.02 16.75 -0.42
CA LEU A 61 -5.22 17.95 -0.08
C LEU A 61 -3.74 17.60 0.12
N ALA A 62 -3.44 16.59 0.94
CA ALA A 62 -2.08 16.18 1.25
C ALA A 62 -1.33 15.69 0.00
N TRP A 63 -2.01 14.97 -0.88
CA TRP A 63 -1.43 14.46 -2.12
C TRP A 63 -1.43 15.46 -3.27
N LYS A 64 -2.07 16.61 -3.10
CA LYS A 64 -2.16 17.68 -4.12
C LYS A 64 -2.70 17.19 -5.46
N VAL A 65 -3.62 16.23 -5.44
CA VAL A 65 -4.16 15.59 -6.65
C VAL A 65 -5.55 16.08 -7.03
N GLY A 66 -6.16 16.96 -6.21
CA GLY A 66 -7.45 17.56 -6.50
C GLY A 66 -8.63 16.57 -6.59
N PRO A 67 -9.73 16.99 -7.26
CA PRO A 67 -10.96 16.19 -7.36
C PRO A 67 -10.81 14.96 -8.26
N ASP A 68 -9.82 14.91 -9.14
CA ASP A 68 -9.63 13.83 -10.12
C ASP A 68 -9.25 12.49 -9.47
N LEU A 69 -8.78 12.52 -8.22
CA LEU A 69 -8.52 11.31 -7.46
C LEU A 69 -9.85 10.66 -7.05
N ARG A 70 -10.13 9.50 -7.61
CA ARG A 70 -11.27 8.67 -7.20
C ARG A 70 -10.85 7.75 -6.05
N ILE A 71 -11.54 7.86 -4.91
CA ILE A 71 -11.28 7.04 -3.72
C ILE A 71 -12.50 6.16 -3.48
N VAL A 72 -12.32 4.85 -3.66
CA VAL A 72 -13.36 3.83 -3.50
C VAL A 72 -13.03 2.97 -2.29
N GLU A 73 -13.96 2.84 -1.37
CA GLU A 73 -13.84 1.87 -0.28
C GLU A 73 -14.21 0.48 -0.82
N VAL A 74 -13.32 -0.48 -0.64
CA VAL A 74 -13.49 -1.85 -1.17
C VAL A 74 -13.58 -2.91 -0.06
N GLY A 75 -13.34 -2.51 1.19
CA GLY A 75 -13.41 -3.39 2.36
C GLY A 75 -13.25 -2.61 3.65
N ASN A 76 -13.15 -3.29 4.80
CA ASN A 76 -12.98 -2.67 6.10
C ASN A 76 -11.65 -1.90 6.15
N ASN A 77 -11.73 -0.56 6.17
CA ASN A 77 -10.57 0.34 6.12
C ASN A 77 -9.65 0.15 4.91
N ILE A 78 -10.13 -0.55 3.86
CA ILE A 78 -9.40 -0.77 2.61
C ILE A 78 -9.99 0.10 1.52
N TYR A 79 -9.12 0.84 0.84
CA TYR A 79 -9.47 1.82 -0.18
C TYR A 79 -8.69 1.55 -1.47
N GLN A 80 -9.34 1.77 -2.60
CA GLN A 80 -8.69 1.87 -3.90
C GLN A 80 -8.59 3.35 -4.27
N PHE A 81 -7.37 3.82 -4.50
CA PHE A 81 -7.05 5.16 -4.94
C PHE A 81 -6.73 5.13 -6.42
N LYS A 82 -7.63 5.63 -7.26
CA LYS A 82 -7.49 5.66 -8.71
C LYS A 82 -7.01 7.03 -9.16
N PHE A 83 -5.82 7.07 -9.74
CA PHE A 83 -5.16 8.29 -10.20
C PHE A 83 -5.42 8.52 -11.68
N SER A 84 -5.45 9.78 -12.10
CA SER A 84 -5.60 10.15 -13.51
C SER A 84 -4.31 9.93 -14.31
N ASN A 85 -3.16 9.91 -13.66
CA ASN A 85 -1.89 9.70 -14.34
C ASN A 85 -0.82 9.02 -13.45
N LYS A 86 0.17 8.43 -14.11
CA LYS A 86 1.25 7.69 -13.46
C LYS A 86 2.17 8.59 -12.62
N HIS A 87 2.28 9.87 -12.93
CA HIS A 87 3.14 10.79 -12.20
C HIS A 87 2.61 11.02 -10.78
N GLN A 88 1.32 11.30 -10.64
CA GLN A 88 0.67 11.47 -9.32
C GLN A 88 0.78 10.20 -8.49
N LEU A 89 0.51 9.03 -9.08
CA LEU A 89 0.65 7.74 -8.39
C LEU A 89 2.07 7.54 -7.86
N LYS A 90 3.09 7.75 -8.70
CA LYS A 90 4.50 7.63 -8.30
C LYS A 90 4.87 8.62 -7.19
N TRP A 91 4.37 9.84 -7.29
CA TRP A 91 4.65 10.86 -6.29
C TRP A 91 4.10 10.46 -4.92
N VAL A 92 2.85 9.99 -4.84
CA VAL A 92 2.24 9.50 -3.61
C VAL A 92 3.01 8.30 -3.04
N GLU A 93 3.38 7.35 -3.89
CA GLU A 93 4.17 6.17 -3.49
C GLU A 93 5.55 6.55 -2.95
N SER A 94 6.24 7.48 -3.60
CA SER A 94 7.61 7.90 -3.24
C SER A 94 7.68 8.78 -1.99
N ASN A 95 6.57 9.42 -1.61
CA ASN A 95 6.49 10.25 -0.42
C ASN A 95 5.83 9.55 0.77
N SER A 96 5.66 8.23 0.70
CA SER A 96 5.22 7.41 1.84
C SER A 96 6.26 7.44 2.97
N PRO A 97 5.90 7.18 4.23
CA PRO A 97 4.58 6.75 4.69
C PRO A 97 3.58 7.90 4.83
N TRP A 98 2.31 7.57 4.67
CA TRP A 98 1.21 8.49 4.93
C TRP A 98 0.46 8.08 6.18
N ASN A 99 -0.15 9.04 6.86
CA ASN A 99 -1.01 8.79 8.01
C ASN A 99 -2.27 9.66 7.97
N PHE A 100 -3.28 9.23 8.67
CA PHE A 100 -4.50 9.98 8.92
C PHE A 100 -4.92 9.79 10.38
N GLU A 101 -5.10 10.90 11.11
CA GLU A 101 -5.43 10.87 12.54
C GLU A 101 -4.52 9.93 13.37
N ASN A 102 -3.21 10.05 13.16
CA ASN A 102 -2.17 9.22 13.76
C ASN A 102 -2.22 7.72 13.42
N ASN A 103 -3.07 7.31 12.48
CA ASN A 103 -3.11 5.94 11.98
C ASN A 103 -2.33 5.84 10.67
N LEU A 104 -1.49 4.82 10.56
CA LEU A 104 -0.68 4.58 9.37
C LEU A 104 -1.57 4.13 8.20
N LEU A 105 -1.40 4.76 7.04
CA LEU A 105 -2.00 4.32 5.79
C LEU A 105 -0.98 3.48 5.01
N LEU A 106 -1.18 2.17 5.02
CA LEU A 106 -0.41 1.25 4.18
C LEU A 106 -0.81 1.43 2.72
N LEU A 107 0.17 1.47 1.82
CA LEU A 107 -0.06 1.59 0.39
C LEU A 107 0.69 0.50 -0.37
N GLN A 108 0.03 -0.07 -1.38
CA GLN A 108 0.68 -0.93 -2.37
C GLN A 108 0.02 -0.75 -3.74
N ARG A 109 0.75 -1.04 -4.80
CA ARG A 109 0.20 -1.00 -6.16
C ARG A 109 -0.82 -2.10 -6.35
N TRP A 110 -1.86 -1.77 -7.09
CA TRP A 110 -2.79 -2.78 -7.59
C TRP A 110 -2.04 -3.79 -8.47
N LYS A 111 -2.41 -5.05 -8.36
CA LYS A 111 -1.92 -6.15 -9.20
C LYS A 111 -3.12 -6.91 -9.77
N ARG A 112 -2.96 -7.45 -10.98
CA ARG A 112 -3.99 -8.27 -11.59
C ARG A 112 -4.37 -9.45 -10.69
N GLY A 113 -5.66 -9.71 -10.56
CA GLY A 113 -6.20 -10.75 -9.69
C GLY A 113 -6.45 -10.30 -8.24
N MET A 114 -6.16 -9.04 -7.88
CA MET A 114 -6.51 -8.51 -6.56
C MET A 114 -8.01 -8.33 -6.42
N THR A 115 -8.54 -8.80 -5.29
CA THR A 115 -9.91 -8.61 -4.81
C THR A 115 -9.86 -8.04 -3.40
N ALA A 116 -10.98 -7.54 -2.88
CA ALA A 116 -11.06 -7.01 -1.51
C ALA A 116 -10.59 -8.03 -0.44
N ASN A 117 -10.72 -9.32 -0.72
CA ASN A 117 -10.44 -10.40 0.24
C ASN A 117 -9.00 -10.93 0.17
N ASN A 118 -8.24 -10.64 -0.90
CA ASN A 118 -6.88 -11.18 -1.07
C ASN A 118 -5.78 -10.11 -1.05
N ILE A 119 -6.10 -8.89 -0.64
CA ILE A 119 -5.11 -7.81 -0.51
C ILE A 119 -4.30 -8.05 0.77
N ILE A 120 -3.00 -8.26 0.62
CA ILE A 120 -2.07 -8.44 1.74
C ILE A 120 -0.99 -7.36 1.67
N PHE A 121 -0.90 -6.55 2.72
CA PHE A 121 0.15 -5.55 2.88
C PHE A 121 1.33 -6.17 3.62
N THR A 122 2.45 -6.33 2.95
CA THR A 122 3.63 -7.04 3.50
C THR A 122 4.70 -6.11 4.03
N HIS A 123 4.76 -4.88 3.54
CA HIS A 123 5.80 -3.92 3.88
C HIS A 123 5.22 -2.51 3.95
N SER A 124 5.83 -1.67 4.77
CA SER A 124 5.63 -0.22 4.73
C SER A 124 6.98 0.51 4.68
N PRO A 125 7.11 1.58 3.88
CA PRO A 125 8.32 2.38 3.86
C PRO A 125 8.34 3.37 5.02
N PHE A 126 9.52 3.59 5.60
CA PHE A 126 9.76 4.57 6.65
C PHE A 126 11.07 5.32 6.43
N TRP A 127 11.08 6.59 6.76
CA TRP A 127 12.29 7.36 6.96
C TRP A 127 12.83 7.10 8.36
N ILE A 128 14.04 6.57 8.45
CA ILE A 128 14.71 6.22 9.70
C ILE A 128 15.87 7.18 9.89
N GLN A 129 16.01 7.73 11.08
CA GLN A 129 17.12 8.54 11.49
C GLN A 129 18.06 7.70 12.36
N VAL A 130 19.32 7.61 11.97
CA VAL A 130 20.36 6.93 12.73
C VAL A 130 21.27 7.97 13.36
N TRP A 131 21.29 7.99 14.68
CA TRP A 131 22.02 8.96 15.49
C TRP A 131 23.27 8.35 16.11
N GLY A 132 24.24 9.21 16.45
CA GLY A 132 25.40 8.81 17.26
C GLY A 132 26.39 7.91 16.56
N LEU A 133 26.41 7.88 15.22
CA LEU A 133 27.42 7.13 14.47
C LEU A 133 28.76 7.89 14.51
N PRO A 134 29.91 7.19 14.69
CA PRO A 134 31.23 7.74 14.46
C PRO A 134 31.37 8.31 13.05
N PHE A 135 32.12 9.42 12.90
CA PHE A 135 32.24 10.10 11.61
C PHE A 135 32.82 9.21 10.51
N GLU A 136 33.75 8.30 10.85
CA GLU A 136 34.32 7.33 9.93
C GLU A 136 33.29 6.28 9.42
N MET A 137 32.15 6.11 10.12
CA MET A 137 31.08 5.22 9.71
C MET A 137 30.02 5.90 8.85
N LEU A 138 30.12 7.19 8.60
CA LEU A 138 29.15 7.93 7.78
C LEU A 138 29.34 7.66 6.27
N SER A 139 29.40 6.41 5.86
CA SER A 139 29.59 5.99 4.47
C SER A 139 28.30 5.57 3.77
N LYS A 140 28.31 5.56 2.42
CA LYS A 140 27.20 5.01 1.62
C LYS A 140 26.98 3.52 1.92
N LYS A 141 28.04 2.78 2.18
CA LYS A 141 27.98 1.35 2.52
C LYS A 141 27.28 1.13 3.85
N THR A 142 27.67 1.87 4.89
CA THR A 142 27.06 1.79 6.22
C THR A 142 25.55 2.05 6.17
N ARG A 143 25.10 3.04 5.38
CA ARG A 143 23.66 3.33 5.19
C ARG A 143 22.90 2.12 4.63
N LYS A 144 23.48 1.50 3.61
CA LYS A 144 22.87 0.33 2.97
C LYS A 144 22.86 -0.87 3.91
N ASP A 145 23.96 -1.09 4.65
CA ASP A 145 24.07 -2.22 5.57
C ASP A 145 23.09 -2.06 6.73
N ILE A 146 22.98 -0.87 7.35
CA ILE A 146 21.97 -0.60 8.39
C ILE A 146 20.57 -0.74 7.83
N GLY A 147 20.27 -0.15 6.67
CA GLY A 147 18.94 -0.25 6.04
C GLY A 147 18.54 -1.69 5.75
N ASN A 148 19.46 -2.52 5.28
CA ASN A 148 19.19 -3.93 4.99
C ASN A 148 19.11 -4.81 6.24
N SER A 149 19.67 -4.38 7.38
CA SER A 149 19.50 -5.10 8.65
C SER A 149 18.09 -4.92 9.25
N ILE A 150 17.43 -3.80 8.94
CA ILE A 150 16.09 -3.46 9.44
C ILE A 150 15.00 -3.94 8.49
N GLY A 151 15.27 -3.86 7.17
CA GLY A 151 14.32 -4.23 6.13
C GLY A 151 14.97 -4.21 4.75
N LYS A 152 14.30 -3.65 3.77
CA LYS A 152 14.88 -3.45 2.43
C LYS A 152 15.26 -1.98 2.25
N PHE A 153 16.55 -1.69 2.21
CA PHE A 153 17.06 -0.36 1.91
C PHE A 153 16.58 0.12 0.53
N VAL A 154 16.11 1.36 0.45
CA VAL A 154 15.65 1.98 -0.79
C VAL A 154 16.56 3.12 -1.22
N ILE A 155 16.71 4.13 -0.36
CA ILE A 155 17.53 5.31 -0.63
C ILE A 155 18.01 5.95 0.68
N ALA A 156 19.08 6.74 0.60
CA ALA A 156 19.53 7.59 1.69
C ALA A 156 19.25 9.07 1.37
N ASP A 157 18.97 9.87 2.38
CA ASP A 157 18.83 11.31 2.23
C ASP A 157 20.17 11.95 1.88
N SER A 158 20.28 12.54 0.69
CA SER A 158 21.48 13.24 0.24
C SER A 158 21.74 14.51 1.03
N ARG A 159 20.70 15.16 1.57
CA ARG A 159 20.82 16.41 2.33
C ARG A 159 21.45 16.22 3.70
N SER A 160 21.28 15.07 4.32
CA SER A 160 21.90 14.76 5.61
C SER A 160 23.42 14.65 5.56
N TRP A 161 24.00 14.61 4.37
CA TRP A 161 25.46 14.54 4.15
C TRP A 161 26.10 15.89 3.78
N SER A 162 25.37 16.77 3.13
CA SER A 162 25.87 18.03 2.58
C SER A 162 25.65 19.26 3.46
N SER A 163 24.92 19.11 4.56
CA SER A 163 24.68 20.20 5.50
C SER A 163 25.72 20.19 6.62
N ASP A 164 26.25 21.35 6.97
CA ASP A 164 27.19 21.56 8.10
C ASP A 164 26.61 21.14 9.47
N GLN A 165 25.38 20.60 9.48
CA GLN A 165 24.62 20.17 10.66
C GLN A 165 24.14 18.73 10.59
N ALA A 166 24.85 17.83 9.92
CA ALA A 166 24.48 16.42 9.83
C ALA A 166 24.53 15.74 11.21
N LYS A 167 23.48 15.90 12.00
CA LYS A 167 23.33 15.27 13.33
C LYS A 167 22.94 13.79 13.26
N TYR A 168 22.38 13.37 12.15
CA TYR A 168 21.90 12.00 11.92
C TYR A 168 22.02 11.59 10.46
N MET A 169 21.98 10.30 10.23
CA MET A 169 21.91 9.70 8.89
C MET A 169 20.47 9.32 8.59
N GLY A 170 19.87 9.92 7.54
CA GLY A 170 18.51 9.57 7.08
C GLY A 170 18.55 8.45 6.06
N ILE A 171 17.78 7.39 6.28
CA ILE A 171 17.61 6.26 5.35
C ILE A 171 16.15 5.93 5.15
N TRP A 172 15.75 5.63 3.92
CA TRP A 172 14.40 5.17 3.59
C TRP A 172 14.41 3.67 3.39
N VAL A 173 13.64 2.98 4.19
CA VAL A 173 13.65 1.52 4.29
C VAL A 173 12.24 0.98 4.23
N LYS A 174 12.02 -0.06 3.43
CA LYS A 174 10.76 -0.83 3.44
C LYS A 174 10.84 -1.88 4.54
N ILE A 175 10.06 -1.69 5.60
CA ILE A 175 10.03 -2.57 6.77
C ILE A 175 8.95 -3.63 6.59
N PRO A 176 9.25 -4.93 6.82
CA PRO A 176 8.24 -5.98 6.83
C PRO A 176 7.26 -5.76 7.99
N LEU A 177 5.97 -5.98 7.75
CA LEU A 177 4.90 -5.80 8.74
C LEU A 177 4.70 -7.02 9.64
N ASN A 178 5.24 -8.18 9.23
CA ASN A 178 5.11 -9.46 9.92
C ASN A 178 6.46 -9.86 10.53
N LYS A 179 6.88 -9.16 11.56
CA LYS A 179 7.98 -9.58 12.44
C LYS A 179 7.51 -9.54 13.87
#